data_06ca2008f9d53bc9e3c9fc3f5c08c073
#
_entry.id   06ca2008f9d53bc9e3c9fc3f5c08c073
#
_cell.length_a   1.000
_cell.length_b   1.000
_cell.length_c   1.000
_cell.angle_alpha   90.00
_cell.angle_beta   90.00
_cell.angle_gamma   90.00
#
_symmetry.space_group_name_H-M   'P 1'
#
loop_
_entity.id
_entity.type
_entity.pdbx_description
1 polymer ?
#
loop_
_entity_poly.entity_id
_entity_poly.type
_entity_poly.pdbx_seq_one_letter_code
_entity_poly.pdbx_strand_id
1 'polypeptide(L)'
;MEGRLWAVTALLATAIVVAVTVLAGCTEARPDVVRTLGPVGAAYWNRARLLGALPLGGGVRAKPIPGAPAKSHAVPAGAGLRVGALFEHSDSGNHYCTASVVDSPGQDLLITAAHCIYNDGGYDSDIVFIPDYRNGQEPYGVWTVARLLVPSQWQESANPDYDFGFVVLNSHSGMNIEQILGANHLGADTGFQYLVHVTGYPNDADAPISCVNYTSEQSSTQLRFECSGYTGGTSGSPWVTHFSSASRTGTIVGVIGGYEEGGDTPSVSYSVRFGAPVQSLYQQAITPATVPATGPPSPSPSSS
;
A
#
# COMPACT_ATOMS: atom_id res chain seq x y z
N MET A 1 77.72 -31.70 -54.84
CA MET A 1 76.91 -30.47 -55.16
C MET A 1 75.80 -30.41 -54.17
N GLU A 2 75.85 -29.35 -53.49
CA GLU A 2 75.36 -29.03 -52.15
C GLU A 2 73.82 -29.03 -52.10
N GLY A 3 73.23 -29.83 -51.15
CA GLY A 3 71.84 -29.76 -50.80
C GLY A 3 71.67 -29.08 -49.45
N ARG A 4 70.99 -27.91 -49.43
CA ARG A 4 70.72 -27.15 -48.23
C ARG A 4 69.50 -27.74 -47.50
N LEU A 5 69.72 -28.11 -46.22
CA LEU A 5 68.63 -28.41 -45.28
C LEU A 5 67.99 -27.08 -44.83
N TRP A 6 66.69 -26.99 -44.89
CA TRP A 6 65.89 -26.00 -44.25
C TRP A 6 65.27 -26.58 -42.97
N ALA A 7 65.66 -26.02 -41.84
CA ALA A 7 65.04 -26.34 -40.57
C ALA A 7 63.75 -25.55 -40.41
N VAL A 8 62.64 -26.24 -40.23
CA VAL A 8 61.34 -25.66 -39.91
C VAL A 8 61.20 -25.60 -38.39
N THR A 9 61.33 -24.38 -37.84
CA THR A 9 61.05 -24.12 -36.43
C THR A 9 59.52 -24.02 -36.23
N ALA A 10 58.93 -24.98 -35.55
CA ALA A 10 57.53 -24.96 -35.15
C ALA A 10 57.41 -24.07 -33.87
N LEU A 11 56.71 -22.92 -34.00
CA LEU A 11 56.29 -22.09 -32.89
C LEU A 11 55.00 -22.70 -32.28
N LEU A 12 55.12 -23.24 -31.08
CA LEU A 12 53.99 -23.64 -30.25
C LEU A 12 53.38 -22.35 -29.63
N ALA A 13 52.26 -21.91 -30.15
CA ALA A 13 51.43 -20.88 -29.53
C ALA A 13 50.56 -21.51 -28.45
N THR A 14 50.92 -21.30 -27.21
CA THR A 14 50.11 -21.65 -26.02
C THR A 14 48.97 -20.61 -25.90
N ALA A 15 47.76 -21.03 -26.27
CA ALA A 15 46.55 -20.26 -26.04
C ALA A 15 46.15 -20.39 -24.55
N ILE A 16 46.32 -19.29 -23.80
CA ILE A 16 45.81 -19.18 -22.43
C ILE A 16 44.30 -18.86 -22.56
N VAL A 17 43.46 -19.86 -22.30
CA VAL A 17 42.02 -19.66 -22.13
C VAL A 17 41.76 -19.08 -20.75
N VAL A 18 41.53 -17.77 -20.66
CA VAL A 18 41.05 -17.13 -19.45
C VAL A 18 39.55 -17.40 -19.34
N ALA A 19 39.18 -18.36 -18.51
CA ALA A 19 37.81 -18.59 -18.15
C ALA A 19 37.33 -17.44 -17.26
N VAL A 20 36.61 -16.45 -17.81
CA VAL A 20 35.90 -15.45 -17.05
C VAL A 20 34.65 -16.12 -16.49
N THR A 21 34.72 -16.56 -15.23
CA THR A 21 33.52 -16.93 -14.46
C THR A 21 32.74 -15.66 -14.16
N VAL A 22 31.70 -15.40 -14.94
CA VAL A 22 30.67 -14.42 -14.59
C VAL A 22 29.91 -15.02 -13.40
N LEU A 23 30.28 -14.59 -12.20
CA LEU A 23 29.42 -14.76 -11.03
C LEU A 23 28.15 -13.94 -11.30
N ALA A 24 27.11 -14.60 -11.76
CA ALA A 24 25.74 -14.04 -11.69
C ALA A 24 25.46 -13.84 -10.21
N GLY A 25 25.69 -12.63 -9.72
CA GLY A 25 25.23 -12.20 -8.41
C GLY A 25 23.71 -12.29 -8.44
N CYS A 26 23.14 -13.32 -7.80
CA CYS A 26 21.78 -13.25 -7.33
C CYS A 26 21.74 -12.05 -6.38
N THR A 27 21.26 -10.90 -6.85
CA THR A 27 20.77 -9.85 -5.95
C THR A 27 19.58 -10.48 -5.25
N GLU A 28 19.79 -11.03 -4.06
CA GLU A 28 18.70 -11.31 -3.15
C GLU A 28 17.94 -9.98 -3.00
N ALA A 29 16.69 -9.98 -3.49
CA ALA A 29 15.79 -8.88 -3.23
C ALA A 29 15.77 -8.67 -1.70
N ARG A 30 16.14 -7.48 -1.24
CA ARG A 30 16.03 -7.15 0.17
C ARG A 30 14.58 -7.43 0.57
N PRO A 31 14.33 -8.17 1.66
CA PRO A 31 12.96 -8.36 2.12
C PRO A 31 12.36 -6.98 2.39
N ASP A 32 11.14 -6.74 1.87
CA ASP A 32 10.38 -5.55 2.19
C ASP A 32 10.35 -5.40 3.71
N VAL A 33 10.70 -4.21 4.22
CA VAL A 33 10.88 -4.03 5.66
C VAL A 33 9.51 -4.09 6.33
N VAL A 34 9.30 -5.14 7.11
CA VAL A 34 8.09 -5.32 7.93
C VAL A 34 8.34 -4.70 9.28
N ARG A 35 7.57 -3.68 9.65
CA ARG A 35 7.56 -3.18 11.03
C ARG A 35 6.49 -3.91 11.83
N THR A 36 6.89 -4.60 12.90
CA THR A 36 5.96 -5.16 13.88
C THR A 36 5.69 -4.14 14.97
N LEU A 37 4.42 -3.82 15.19
CA LEU A 37 3.97 -2.86 16.19
C LEU A 37 3.26 -3.60 17.33
N GLY A 38 3.37 -3.05 18.55
CA GLY A 38 2.56 -3.51 19.68
C GLY A 38 1.18 -2.83 19.71
N PRO A 39 0.27 -3.23 20.61
CA PRO A 39 -1.10 -2.70 20.69
C PRO A 39 -1.19 -1.27 21.28
N VAL A 40 -0.26 -0.40 20.95
CA VAL A 40 -0.04 0.90 21.66
C VAL A 40 -0.89 2.03 21.08
N GLY A 41 -1.24 2.01 19.79
CA GLY A 41 -1.88 3.11 19.09
C GLY A 41 -3.24 3.54 19.66
N ALA A 42 -4.08 2.61 20.14
CA ALA A 42 -5.41 2.95 20.66
C ALA A 42 -5.37 3.86 21.89
N ALA A 43 -4.33 3.79 22.71
CA ALA A 43 -4.21 4.65 23.90
C ALA A 43 -3.84 6.09 23.55
N TYR A 44 -3.23 6.33 22.42
CA TYR A 44 -2.87 7.65 21.93
C TYR A 44 -4.11 8.42 21.45
N TRP A 45 -4.99 7.76 20.69
CA TRP A 45 -6.12 8.40 20.05
C TRP A 45 -7.28 8.62 21.03
N ASN A 46 -7.83 9.82 20.98
CA ASN A 46 -9.05 10.21 21.65
C ASN A 46 -9.87 11.10 20.70
N ARG A 47 -11.15 11.35 21.04
CA ARG A 47 -12.05 12.12 20.16
C ARG A 47 -11.47 13.47 19.72
N ALA A 48 -10.77 14.19 20.60
CA ALA A 48 -10.21 15.48 20.24
C ALA A 48 -9.08 15.36 19.23
N ARG A 49 -8.21 14.35 19.36
CA ARG A 49 -7.14 14.09 18.40
C ARG A 49 -7.67 13.58 17.06
N LEU A 50 -8.69 12.73 17.07
CA LEU A 50 -9.35 12.26 15.84
C LEU A 50 -9.97 13.43 15.06
N LEU A 51 -10.74 14.28 15.74
CA LEU A 51 -11.35 15.47 15.11
C LEU A 51 -10.34 16.56 14.71
N GLY A 52 -9.18 16.57 15.33
CA GLY A 52 -8.09 17.52 15.03
C GLY A 52 -7.04 16.98 14.06
N ALA A 53 -7.15 15.74 13.62
CA ALA A 53 -6.22 15.16 12.64
C ALA A 53 -6.38 15.85 11.28
N LEU A 54 -5.25 16.12 10.62
CA LEU A 54 -5.21 16.75 9.30
C LEU A 54 -5.23 15.68 8.21
N PRO A 55 -5.79 15.97 7.04
CA PRO A 55 -5.71 15.04 5.90
C PRO A 55 -4.26 14.93 5.43
N LEU A 56 -3.79 13.73 5.18
CA LEU A 56 -2.53 13.50 4.49
C LEU A 56 -2.74 13.67 2.98
N GLY A 57 -1.73 14.20 2.27
CA GLY A 57 -1.87 14.54 0.85
C GLY A 57 -2.63 15.87 0.69
N GLY A 58 -1.89 16.95 0.64
CA GLY A 58 -2.44 18.30 0.56
C GLY A 58 -2.64 18.76 -0.88
N GLY A 59 -3.64 18.27 -1.58
CA GLY A 59 -4.07 18.90 -2.84
C GLY A 59 -4.48 20.36 -2.56
N VAL A 60 -3.73 21.32 -3.08
CA VAL A 60 -4.14 22.73 -3.11
C VAL A 60 -5.51 22.77 -3.77
N ARG A 61 -6.49 23.45 -3.16
CA ARG A 61 -7.80 23.67 -3.77
C ARG A 61 -7.59 24.23 -5.19
N ALA A 62 -7.57 23.36 -6.18
CA ALA A 62 -7.52 23.80 -7.57
C ALA A 62 -8.82 24.53 -7.87
N LYS A 63 -8.70 25.77 -8.38
CA LYS A 63 -9.87 26.50 -8.89
C LYS A 63 -10.49 25.68 -10.03
N PRO A 64 -11.83 25.52 -10.05
CA PRO A 64 -12.50 24.86 -11.17
C PRO A 64 -12.03 25.45 -12.50
N ILE A 65 -11.64 24.59 -13.43
CA ILE A 65 -11.34 25.04 -14.81
C ILE A 65 -12.67 25.35 -15.48
N PRO A 66 -12.92 26.60 -15.88
CA PRO A 66 -14.15 26.95 -16.58
C PRO A 66 -14.27 26.18 -17.90
N GLY A 67 -15.40 25.50 -18.14
CA GLY A 67 -15.69 24.81 -19.40
C GLY A 67 -15.31 23.33 -19.45
N ALA A 68 -14.86 22.73 -18.35
CA ALA A 68 -14.73 21.27 -18.29
C ALA A 68 -16.12 20.60 -18.39
N PRO A 69 -16.26 19.48 -19.14
CA PRO A 69 -17.54 18.73 -19.18
C PRO A 69 -17.97 18.35 -17.76
N ALA A 70 -19.29 18.19 -17.57
CA ALA A 70 -19.85 17.81 -16.27
C ALA A 70 -19.18 16.51 -15.79
N LYS A 71 -18.25 16.65 -14.85
CA LYS A 71 -17.54 15.52 -14.24
C LYS A 71 -18.44 14.84 -13.25
N SER A 72 -18.29 13.54 -13.09
CA SER A 72 -18.92 12.81 -11.98
C SER A 72 -18.55 13.49 -10.66
N HIS A 73 -19.51 13.57 -9.73
CA HIS A 73 -19.31 14.16 -8.42
C HIS A 73 -19.49 13.09 -7.36
N ALA A 74 -18.62 13.09 -6.36
CA ALA A 74 -18.78 12.23 -5.20
C ALA A 74 -20.01 12.70 -4.37
N VAL A 75 -20.68 11.72 -3.77
CA VAL A 75 -21.80 11.93 -2.87
C VAL A 75 -21.51 11.31 -1.51
N PRO A 76 -22.18 11.73 -0.41
CA PRO A 76 -22.00 11.08 0.88
C PRO A 76 -22.21 9.56 0.79
N ALA A 77 -21.25 8.79 1.30
CA ALA A 77 -21.33 7.33 1.29
C ALA A 77 -22.29 6.82 2.38
N GLY A 78 -22.98 5.73 2.09
CA GLY A 78 -23.82 5.04 3.07
C GLY A 78 -23.01 4.37 4.20
N ALA A 79 -23.64 3.91 5.27
CA ALA A 79 -23.00 3.21 6.38
C ALA A 79 -22.69 1.73 6.09
N GLY A 80 -21.96 1.06 6.97
CA GLY A 80 -21.59 -0.36 6.88
C GLY A 80 -20.54 -0.65 5.84
N LEU A 81 -19.55 0.19 5.75
CA LEU A 81 -18.46 0.11 4.78
C LEU A 81 -17.32 -0.79 5.27
N ARG A 82 -16.63 -1.44 4.33
CA ARG A 82 -15.34 -2.08 4.53
C ARG A 82 -14.18 -1.11 4.41
N VAL A 83 -14.49 0.16 4.33
CA VAL A 83 -13.59 1.30 4.23
C VAL A 83 -13.64 2.06 5.53
N GLY A 84 -12.52 2.56 5.98
CA GLY A 84 -12.40 3.34 7.20
C GLY A 84 -11.34 4.42 7.09
N ALA A 85 -11.33 5.34 8.05
CA ALA A 85 -10.26 6.30 8.21
C ALA A 85 -9.05 5.57 8.86
N LEU A 86 -7.88 5.80 8.30
CA LEU A 86 -6.60 5.35 8.82
C LEU A 86 -5.90 6.56 9.43
N PHE A 87 -5.88 6.63 10.75
CA PHE A 87 -5.22 7.72 11.47
C PHE A 87 -3.78 7.34 11.79
N GLU A 88 -2.87 8.28 11.68
CA GLU A 88 -1.46 8.13 11.98
C GLU A 88 -0.91 9.34 12.74
N HIS A 89 0.23 9.15 13.42
CA HIS A 89 0.99 10.20 14.07
C HIS A 89 2.41 10.19 13.53
N SER A 90 2.86 11.35 13.06
CA SER A 90 4.22 11.60 12.57
C SER A 90 4.82 12.84 13.23
N ASP A 91 6.05 13.17 12.89
CA ASP A 91 6.72 14.39 13.36
C ASP A 91 5.97 15.67 12.95
N SER A 92 5.20 15.62 11.87
CA SER A 92 4.37 16.72 11.38
C SER A 92 3.01 16.85 12.10
N GLY A 93 2.64 15.87 12.93
CA GLY A 93 1.40 15.90 13.73
C GLY A 93 0.50 14.69 13.51
N ASN A 94 -0.78 14.86 13.76
CA ASN A 94 -1.81 13.85 13.57
C ASN A 94 -2.42 14.00 12.18
N HIS A 95 -2.44 12.92 11.40
CA HIS A 95 -2.99 12.90 10.05
C HIS A 95 -3.94 11.73 9.87
N TYR A 96 -4.65 11.73 8.74
CA TYR A 96 -5.46 10.60 8.33
C TYR A 96 -5.45 10.39 6.82
N CYS A 97 -5.66 9.15 6.47
CA CYS A 97 -5.88 8.60 5.13
C CYS A 97 -7.14 7.73 5.12
N THR A 98 -7.31 7.01 4.05
CA THR A 98 -8.35 5.98 3.87
C THR A 98 -7.70 4.61 3.74
N ALA A 99 -8.33 3.56 4.26
CA ALA A 99 -7.95 2.18 4.03
C ALA A 99 -9.17 1.27 3.82
N SER A 100 -8.97 0.10 3.25
CA SER A 100 -10.02 -0.90 3.01
C SER A 100 -9.64 -2.28 3.50
N VAL A 101 -10.61 -3.00 4.06
CA VAL A 101 -10.46 -4.42 4.42
C VAL A 101 -10.31 -5.27 3.16
N VAL A 102 -9.30 -6.13 3.14
CA VAL A 102 -8.98 -7.07 2.05
C VAL A 102 -9.07 -8.50 2.56
N ASP A 103 -9.71 -9.36 1.77
CA ASP A 103 -9.79 -10.80 2.03
C ASP A 103 -8.39 -11.40 2.25
N SER A 104 -8.23 -12.10 3.36
CA SER A 104 -6.97 -12.73 3.75
C SER A 104 -7.18 -13.94 4.63
N PRO A 105 -6.28 -14.93 4.63
CA PRO A 105 -6.35 -16.08 5.54
C PRO A 105 -6.38 -15.68 7.02
N GLY A 106 -5.73 -14.57 7.39
CA GLY A 106 -5.73 -14.01 8.75
C GLY A 106 -6.99 -13.25 9.08
N GLN A 107 -7.80 -12.86 8.09
CA GLN A 107 -9.01 -12.03 8.26
C GLN A 107 -8.75 -10.68 8.93
N ASP A 108 -7.53 -10.16 8.81
CA ASP A 108 -6.98 -9.03 9.57
C ASP A 108 -6.28 -7.99 8.70
N LEU A 109 -6.45 -8.05 7.35
CA LEU A 109 -5.66 -7.29 6.41
C LEU A 109 -6.39 -6.06 5.87
N LEU A 110 -5.65 -4.94 5.79
CA LEU A 110 -6.07 -3.74 5.07
C LEU A 110 -5.11 -3.46 3.91
N ILE A 111 -5.63 -2.75 2.90
CA ILE A 111 -4.84 -2.07 1.85
C ILE A 111 -5.04 -0.57 1.94
N THR A 112 -3.96 0.19 1.68
CA THR A 112 -3.91 1.65 1.62
C THR A 112 -2.81 2.10 0.66
N ALA A 113 -2.53 3.41 0.55
CA ALA A 113 -1.34 3.91 -0.12
C ALA A 113 -0.09 3.78 0.77
N ALA A 114 1.09 3.69 0.17
CA ALA A 114 2.33 3.59 0.93
C ALA A 114 2.63 4.89 1.69
N HIS A 115 2.40 6.05 1.06
CA HIS A 115 2.58 7.36 1.70
C HIS A 115 1.66 7.58 2.92
N CYS A 116 0.62 6.76 3.11
CA CYS A 116 -0.26 6.81 4.28
C CYS A 116 0.32 6.14 5.53
N ILE A 117 1.41 5.40 5.40
CA ILE A 117 2.00 4.60 6.50
C ILE A 117 3.53 4.65 6.55
N TYR A 118 4.15 5.25 5.53
CA TYR A 118 5.61 5.37 5.44
C TYR A 118 5.99 6.69 4.76
N ASN A 119 6.53 7.62 5.55
CA ASN A 119 6.95 8.96 5.13
C ASN A 119 8.34 9.27 5.67
N ASP A 120 9.04 10.22 5.06
CA ASP A 120 10.34 10.74 5.52
C ASP A 120 11.37 9.67 5.89
N GLY A 121 11.34 8.53 5.19
CA GLY A 121 12.26 7.42 5.39
C GLY A 121 11.92 6.50 6.57
N GLY A 122 10.71 6.58 7.13
CA GLY A 122 10.24 5.75 8.23
C GLY A 122 8.75 5.43 8.21
N TYR A 123 8.37 4.39 8.95
CA TYR A 123 6.96 4.13 9.22
C TYR A 123 6.44 5.10 10.28
N ASP A 124 5.23 5.60 10.05
CA ASP A 124 4.50 6.43 11.02
C ASP A 124 4.17 5.66 12.30
N SER A 125 3.82 6.37 13.34
CA SER A 125 3.54 5.81 14.66
C SER A 125 2.05 5.88 15.01
N ASP A 126 1.66 5.16 16.05
CA ASP A 126 0.30 5.17 16.62
C ASP A 126 -0.82 5.01 15.59
N ILE A 127 -0.54 4.25 14.51
CA ILE A 127 -1.52 4.03 13.45
C ILE A 127 -2.70 3.22 13.99
N VAL A 128 -3.90 3.72 13.71
CA VAL A 128 -5.17 3.03 14.02
C VAL A 128 -6.11 3.09 12.82
N PHE A 129 -6.91 2.06 12.66
CA PHE A 129 -7.98 2.00 11.67
C PHE A 129 -9.35 2.10 12.35
N ILE A 130 -10.18 2.99 11.87
CA ILE A 130 -11.55 3.17 12.36
C ILE A 130 -12.51 2.94 11.19
N PRO A 131 -13.09 1.74 11.08
CA PRO A 131 -14.01 1.43 9.99
C PRO A 131 -15.31 2.21 10.11
N ASP A 132 -15.80 2.68 8.96
CA ASP A 132 -17.03 3.49 8.83
C ASP A 132 -17.06 4.73 9.75
N TYR A 133 -15.88 5.32 10.03
CA TYR A 133 -15.74 6.54 10.83
C TYR A 133 -16.65 7.64 10.33
N ARG A 134 -17.34 8.35 11.24
CA ARG A 134 -18.21 9.47 10.90
C ARG A 134 -18.32 10.46 12.07
N ASN A 135 -17.94 11.70 11.85
CA ASN A 135 -18.15 12.81 12.81
C ASN A 135 -17.64 12.46 14.23
N GLY A 136 -16.48 11.86 14.33
CA GLY A 136 -15.89 11.42 15.59
C GLY A 136 -16.57 10.20 16.21
N GLN A 137 -17.36 9.43 15.45
CA GLN A 137 -17.97 8.17 15.88
C GLN A 137 -17.17 6.98 15.33
N GLU A 138 -17.07 5.95 16.14
CA GLU A 138 -16.29 4.73 15.92
C GLU A 138 -17.24 3.51 15.98
N PRO A 139 -18.14 3.33 14.99
CA PRO A 139 -19.23 2.36 15.07
C PRO A 139 -18.77 0.91 15.22
N TYR A 140 -17.54 0.60 14.82
CA TYR A 140 -16.92 -0.72 14.93
C TYR A 140 -15.64 -0.71 15.79
N GLY A 141 -15.44 0.34 16.60
CA GLY A 141 -14.28 0.51 17.46
C GLY A 141 -13.01 0.96 16.75
N VAL A 142 -11.95 1.09 17.54
CA VAL A 142 -10.61 1.49 17.11
C VAL A 142 -9.73 0.25 17.00
N TRP A 143 -9.18 0.01 15.81
CA TRP A 143 -8.36 -1.17 15.51
C TRP A 143 -6.89 -0.79 15.49
N THR A 144 -6.08 -1.48 16.29
CA THR A 144 -4.64 -1.28 16.37
C THR A 144 -3.89 -2.12 15.34
N VAL A 145 -2.69 -1.70 15.00
CA VAL A 145 -1.85 -2.31 13.97
C VAL A 145 -0.85 -3.28 14.59
N ALA A 146 -0.75 -4.46 13.98
CA ALA A 146 0.25 -5.47 14.29
C ALA A 146 1.49 -5.34 13.39
N ARG A 147 1.30 -5.12 12.07
CA ARG A 147 2.39 -5.00 11.10
C ARG A 147 2.04 -3.98 10.02
N LEU A 148 3.09 -3.34 9.48
CA LEU A 148 3.03 -2.44 8.34
C LEU A 148 3.98 -2.96 7.26
N LEU A 149 3.54 -2.90 6.00
CA LEU A 149 4.32 -3.33 4.84
C LEU A 149 4.14 -2.34 3.69
N VAL A 150 5.26 -1.85 3.16
CA VAL A 150 5.32 -1.10 1.90
C VAL A 150 6.45 -1.68 1.03
N PRO A 151 6.38 -1.54 -0.30
CA PRO A 151 7.44 -2.01 -1.20
C PRO A 151 8.78 -1.33 -0.91
N SER A 152 9.89 -2.05 -1.11
CA SER A 152 11.24 -1.49 -0.95
C SER A 152 11.49 -0.31 -1.91
N GLN A 153 10.92 -0.33 -3.11
CA GLN A 153 11.04 0.75 -4.08
C GLN A 153 10.37 2.05 -3.60
N TRP A 154 9.30 1.94 -2.81
CA TRP A 154 8.73 3.11 -2.12
C TRP A 154 9.69 3.63 -1.05
N GLN A 155 10.23 2.75 -0.21
CA GLN A 155 11.14 3.12 0.87
C GLN A 155 12.44 3.77 0.37
N GLU A 156 12.97 3.28 -0.77
CA GLU A 156 14.25 3.73 -1.32
C GLU A 156 14.16 5.08 -2.06
N SER A 157 13.03 5.37 -2.69
CA SER A 157 12.94 6.50 -3.62
C SER A 157 11.56 7.14 -3.74
N ALA A 158 10.60 6.78 -2.90
CA ALA A 158 9.19 7.20 -3.05
C ALA A 158 8.69 7.03 -4.49
N ASN A 159 9.02 5.87 -5.11
CA ASN A 159 8.67 5.61 -6.49
C ASN A 159 7.12 5.49 -6.62
N PRO A 160 6.46 6.38 -7.38
CA PRO A 160 5.00 6.43 -7.47
C PRO A 160 4.37 5.16 -8.04
N ASP A 161 5.11 4.32 -8.76
CA ASP A 161 4.63 3.03 -9.26
C ASP A 161 4.53 1.96 -8.15
N TYR A 162 4.93 2.30 -6.93
CA TYR A 162 4.92 1.44 -5.76
C TYR A 162 4.21 2.08 -4.56
N ASP A 163 3.38 3.09 -4.78
CA ASP A 163 2.62 3.78 -3.73
C ASP A 163 1.36 2.96 -3.34
N PHE A 164 1.60 1.84 -2.70
CA PHE A 164 0.59 0.98 -2.06
C PHE A 164 1.21 0.29 -0.85
N GLY A 165 0.37 -0.05 0.13
CA GLY A 165 0.82 -0.70 1.34
C GLY A 165 -0.25 -1.59 1.96
N PHE A 166 0.18 -2.52 2.80
CA PHE A 166 -0.70 -3.37 3.59
C PHE A 166 -0.51 -3.13 5.08
N VAL A 167 -1.60 -3.22 5.81
CA VAL A 167 -1.67 -3.09 7.26
C VAL A 167 -2.30 -4.34 7.82
N VAL A 168 -1.57 -5.08 8.67
CA VAL A 168 -2.12 -6.21 9.42
C VAL A 168 -2.59 -5.69 10.77
N LEU A 169 -3.83 -5.94 11.11
CA LEU A 169 -4.45 -5.48 12.35
C LEU A 169 -4.30 -6.50 13.48
N ASN A 170 -4.32 -6.01 14.71
CA ASN A 170 -4.57 -6.87 15.88
C ASN A 170 -6.06 -7.22 15.94
N SER A 171 -6.40 -8.36 16.50
CA SER A 171 -7.80 -8.68 16.82
C SER A 171 -8.36 -7.67 17.83
N HIS A 172 -9.63 -7.32 17.66
CA HIS A 172 -10.38 -6.46 18.57
C HIS A 172 -11.47 -7.28 19.26
N SER A 173 -11.44 -7.33 20.60
CA SER A 173 -12.38 -8.14 21.39
C SER A 173 -12.45 -9.62 20.97
N GLY A 174 -11.30 -10.17 20.56
CA GLY A 174 -11.18 -11.57 20.16
C GLY A 174 -11.67 -11.90 18.74
N MET A 175 -12.06 -10.90 17.95
CA MET A 175 -12.48 -11.06 16.55
C MET A 175 -11.54 -10.31 15.61
N ASN A 176 -11.39 -10.81 14.40
CA ASN A 176 -10.67 -10.13 13.31
C ASN A 176 -11.62 -9.27 12.49
N ILE A 177 -11.08 -8.25 11.83
CA ILE A 177 -11.87 -7.19 11.16
C ILE A 177 -12.83 -7.75 10.10
N GLU A 178 -12.38 -8.73 9.31
CA GLU A 178 -13.18 -9.33 8.26
C GLU A 178 -14.37 -10.13 8.79
N GLN A 179 -14.24 -10.73 9.97
CA GLN A 179 -15.35 -11.43 10.64
C GLN A 179 -16.52 -10.49 10.95
N ILE A 180 -16.22 -9.21 11.17
CA ILE A 180 -17.21 -8.19 11.52
C ILE A 180 -17.78 -7.53 10.26
N LEU A 181 -16.92 -7.15 9.31
CA LEU A 181 -17.28 -6.31 8.18
C LEU A 181 -17.37 -7.06 6.84
N GLY A 182 -16.74 -8.25 6.75
CA GLY A 182 -16.39 -8.87 5.48
C GLY A 182 -15.25 -8.10 4.80
N ALA A 183 -14.84 -8.52 3.62
CA ALA A 183 -13.70 -7.97 2.89
C ALA A 183 -13.99 -7.79 1.40
N ASN A 184 -13.19 -6.98 0.73
CA ASN A 184 -13.07 -6.93 -0.72
C ASN A 184 -11.99 -7.90 -1.18
N HIS A 185 -12.14 -8.47 -2.37
CA HIS A 185 -11.08 -9.29 -2.99
C HIS A 185 -9.98 -8.40 -3.55
N LEU A 186 -8.73 -8.86 -3.50
CA LEU A 186 -7.61 -8.20 -4.15
C LEU A 186 -7.56 -8.61 -5.62
N GLY A 187 -7.59 -7.63 -6.54
CA GLY A 187 -7.42 -7.85 -7.96
C GLY A 187 -5.96 -8.13 -8.33
N ALA A 188 -5.76 -8.88 -9.41
CA ALA A 188 -4.46 -9.16 -10.00
C ALA A 188 -4.53 -8.90 -11.51
N ASP A 189 -3.39 -8.56 -12.11
CA ASP A 189 -3.24 -8.33 -13.57
C ASP A 189 -4.35 -7.45 -14.15
N THR A 190 -4.56 -6.32 -13.53
CA THR A 190 -5.63 -5.43 -13.89
C THR A 190 -5.34 -4.72 -15.21
N GLY A 191 -6.37 -4.60 -16.08
CA GLY A 191 -6.32 -3.73 -17.26
C GLY A 191 -6.37 -2.24 -16.88
N PHE A 192 -6.92 -1.41 -17.77
CA PHE A 192 -7.00 0.04 -17.56
C PHE A 192 -8.44 0.56 -17.49
N GLN A 193 -9.42 -0.19 -17.99
CA GLN A 193 -10.81 0.27 -18.08
C GLN A 193 -11.72 -0.58 -17.20
N TYR A 194 -12.10 -0.01 -16.05
CA TYR A 194 -13.03 -0.61 -15.09
C TYR A 194 -14.08 0.40 -14.69
N LEU A 195 -15.31 -0.04 -14.53
CA LEU A 195 -16.27 0.71 -13.74
C LEU A 195 -15.94 0.44 -12.27
N VAL A 196 -15.51 1.49 -11.56
CA VAL A 196 -15.12 1.38 -10.16
C VAL A 196 -16.01 2.21 -9.26
N HIS A 197 -16.24 1.70 -8.07
CA HIS A 197 -16.83 2.39 -6.94
C HIS A 197 -15.69 2.78 -6.00
N VAL A 198 -15.44 4.07 -5.84
CA VAL A 198 -14.37 4.60 -4.99
C VAL A 198 -15.01 5.23 -3.76
N THR A 199 -14.53 4.89 -2.57
CA THR A 199 -15.01 5.45 -1.30
C THR A 199 -13.82 5.90 -0.47
N GLY A 200 -13.88 7.13 0.07
CA GLY A 200 -12.78 7.69 0.87
C GLY A 200 -13.19 8.87 1.71
N TYR A 201 -12.28 9.32 2.56
CA TYR A 201 -12.45 10.36 3.57
C TYR A 201 -11.79 11.67 3.12
N PRO A 202 -12.55 12.65 2.59
CA PRO A 202 -11.99 13.93 2.14
C PRO A 202 -11.74 14.88 3.31
N ASN A 203 -10.96 15.94 3.07
CA ASN A 203 -10.58 16.94 4.08
C ASN A 203 -11.72 17.91 4.47
N ASP A 204 -12.78 17.96 3.69
CA ASP A 204 -13.89 18.89 3.88
C ASP A 204 -15.15 18.24 4.47
N ALA A 205 -15.08 16.92 4.76
CA ALA A 205 -16.16 16.19 5.39
C ALA A 205 -15.60 15.15 6.38
N ASP A 206 -16.03 15.22 7.62
CA ASP A 206 -15.68 14.24 8.67
C ASP A 206 -16.53 12.95 8.52
N ALA A 207 -16.69 12.53 7.27
CA ALA A 207 -17.45 11.34 6.85
C ALA A 207 -17.05 10.95 5.41
N PRO A 208 -17.19 9.67 5.02
CA PRO A 208 -16.77 9.23 3.72
C PRO A 208 -17.71 9.69 2.60
N ILE A 209 -17.11 9.91 1.43
CA ILE A 209 -17.79 10.13 0.16
C ILE A 209 -17.60 8.94 -0.77
N SER A 210 -18.45 8.82 -1.78
CA SER A 210 -18.38 7.79 -2.82
C SER A 210 -18.65 8.35 -4.20
N CYS A 211 -17.98 7.78 -5.20
CA CYS A 211 -18.26 8.04 -6.60
C CYS A 211 -18.11 6.79 -7.44
N VAL A 212 -18.88 6.71 -8.53
CA VAL A 212 -18.78 5.65 -9.51
C VAL A 212 -18.44 6.24 -10.87
N ASN A 213 -17.35 5.79 -11.47
CA ASN A 213 -16.95 6.17 -12.83
C ASN A 213 -16.01 5.13 -13.42
N TYR A 214 -15.72 5.27 -14.71
CA TYR A 214 -14.73 4.44 -15.39
C TYR A 214 -13.32 4.94 -15.12
N THR A 215 -12.39 3.98 -14.99
CA THR A 215 -10.96 4.25 -15.01
C THR A 215 -10.46 4.35 -16.45
N SER A 216 -9.31 4.97 -16.62
CA SER A 216 -8.56 5.05 -17.88
C SER A 216 -7.07 4.87 -17.62
N GLU A 217 -6.31 4.65 -18.67
CA GLU A 217 -4.85 4.60 -18.61
C GLU A 217 -4.28 6.01 -18.38
N GLN A 218 -3.41 6.15 -17.38
CA GLN A 218 -2.53 7.30 -17.20
C GLN A 218 -1.15 7.02 -17.79
N SER A 219 -0.61 5.84 -17.51
CA SER A 219 0.62 5.29 -18.07
C SER A 219 0.55 3.75 -18.06
N SER A 220 1.57 3.06 -18.52
CA SER A 220 1.61 1.58 -18.46
C SER A 220 1.53 1.01 -17.03
N THR A 221 1.84 1.82 -16.02
CA THR A 221 1.89 1.44 -14.60
C THR A 221 0.83 2.15 -13.75
N GLN A 222 0.12 3.15 -14.30
CA GLN A 222 -0.80 3.99 -13.56
C GLN A 222 -2.19 4.05 -14.19
N LEU A 223 -3.20 4.05 -13.35
CA LEU A 223 -4.61 4.26 -13.67
C LEU A 223 -5.02 5.70 -13.33
N ARG A 224 -6.04 6.20 -14.01
CA ARG A 224 -6.66 7.51 -13.80
C ARG A 224 -8.16 7.37 -13.58
N PHE A 225 -8.69 8.16 -12.64
CA PHE A 225 -10.11 8.22 -12.29
C PHE A 225 -10.58 9.68 -12.19
N GLU A 226 -11.65 10.02 -12.88
CA GLU A 226 -12.21 11.37 -12.88
C GLU A 226 -13.50 11.43 -12.08
N CYS A 227 -13.43 12.01 -10.89
CA CYS A 227 -14.57 12.36 -10.07
C CYS A 227 -14.19 13.48 -9.12
N SER A 228 -15.05 14.48 -8.98
CA SER A 228 -14.76 15.61 -8.07
C SER A 228 -15.14 15.29 -6.63
N GLY A 229 -14.41 15.91 -5.69
CA GLY A 229 -14.61 15.77 -4.24
C GLY A 229 -13.48 14.99 -3.55
N TYR A 230 -12.56 14.39 -4.29
CA TYR A 230 -11.43 13.67 -3.70
C TYR A 230 -10.30 14.64 -3.38
N THR A 231 -10.29 15.09 -2.13
CA THR A 231 -9.28 15.99 -1.56
C THR A 231 -8.31 15.20 -0.68
N GLY A 232 -7.34 15.85 -0.02
CA GLY A 232 -6.47 15.21 0.96
C GLY A 232 -7.25 14.35 1.96
N GLY A 233 -6.65 13.28 2.45
CA GLY A 233 -7.31 12.26 3.28
C GLY A 233 -7.97 11.12 2.49
N THR A 234 -8.31 11.34 1.21
CA THR A 234 -8.81 10.26 0.34
C THR A 234 -7.73 9.31 -0.14
N SER A 235 -6.45 9.59 0.09
CA SER A 235 -5.32 8.69 -0.13
C SER A 235 -5.59 7.30 0.45
N GLY A 236 -5.27 6.24 -0.29
CA GLY A 236 -5.58 4.85 0.08
C GLY A 236 -7.02 4.40 -0.19
N SER A 237 -7.92 5.27 -0.69
CA SER A 237 -9.29 4.88 -1.07
C SER A 237 -9.31 3.75 -2.08
N PRO A 238 -10.02 2.64 -1.83
CA PRO A 238 -10.05 1.50 -2.75
C PRO A 238 -10.86 1.81 -4.00
N TRP A 239 -10.36 1.37 -5.16
CA TRP A 239 -11.07 1.36 -6.44
C TRP A 239 -11.70 -0.01 -6.66
N VAL A 240 -12.98 -0.15 -6.35
CA VAL A 240 -13.67 -1.44 -6.31
C VAL A 240 -14.48 -1.65 -7.58
N THR A 241 -14.07 -2.61 -8.41
CA THR A 241 -14.84 -3.09 -9.57
C THR A 241 -15.73 -4.28 -9.18
N HIS A 242 -16.68 -4.62 -10.05
CA HIS A 242 -17.67 -5.69 -9.80
C HIS A 242 -18.39 -5.51 -8.45
N PHE A 243 -18.63 -4.27 -8.06
CA PHE A 243 -19.24 -3.95 -6.78
C PHE A 243 -20.69 -4.46 -6.73
N SER A 244 -20.97 -5.30 -5.74
CA SER A 244 -22.30 -5.79 -5.41
C SER A 244 -22.93 -4.91 -4.32
N SER A 245 -24.01 -4.24 -4.62
CA SER A 245 -24.76 -3.46 -3.63
C SER A 245 -25.39 -4.32 -2.53
N ALA A 246 -25.66 -5.60 -2.80
CA ALA A 246 -26.24 -6.54 -1.85
C ALA A 246 -25.22 -6.99 -0.78
N SER A 247 -24.03 -7.42 -1.20
CA SER A 247 -22.92 -7.80 -0.29
C SER A 247 -22.06 -6.61 0.11
N ARG A 248 -22.11 -5.51 -0.64
CA ARG A 248 -21.26 -4.33 -0.52
C ARG A 248 -19.77 -4.65 -0.65
N THR A 249 -19.44 -5.65 -1.45
CA THR A 249 -18.09 -6.12 -1.77
C THR A 249 -17.87 -6.11 -3.27
N GLY A 250 -16.60 -6.16 -3.65
CA GLY A 250 -16.16 -6.32 -5.02
C GLY A 250 -14.65 -6.63 -5.05
N THR A 251 -14.01 -6.30 -6.16
CA THR A 251 -12.58 -6.53 -6.37
C THR A 251 -11.84 -5.20 -6.42
N ILE A 252 -10.86 -5.00 -5.55
CA ILE A 252 -10.00 -3.83 -5.52
C ILE A 252 -8.98 -3.95 -6.64
N VAL A 253 -8.95 -2.97 -7.55
CA VAL A 253 -8.04 -2.91 -8.70
C VAL A 253 -7.05 -1.75 -8.60
N GLY A 254 -7.14 -0.92 -7.57
CA GLY A 254 -6.29 0.22 -7.28
C GLY A 254 -6.64 0.85 -5.94
N VAL A 255 -5.80 1.77 -5.49
CA VAL A 255 -6.06 2.67 -4.36
C VAL A 255 -5.63 4.08 -4.76
N ILE A 256 -6.26 5.13 -4.22
CA ILE A 256 -5.79 6.51 -4.45
C ILE A 256 -4.36 6.63 -3.92
N GLY A 257 -3.42 6.85 -4.81
CA GLY A 257 -1.97 6.90 -4.59
C GLY A 257 -1.24 6.87 -5.93
N GLY A 258 0.09 6.74 -5.94
CA GLY A 258 0.88 6.68 -7.16
C GLY A 258 1.25 8.05 -7.71
N TYR A 259 0.94 8.33 -8.97
CA TYR A 259 1.27 9.59 -9.62
C TYR A 259 0.69 10.78 -8.83
N GLU A 260 1.55 11.76 -8.50
CA GLU A 260 1.18 12.92 -7.66
C GLU A 260 0.53 12.50 -6.32
N GLU A 261 1.00 11.39 -5.71
CA GLU A 261 0.45 10.83 -4.45
C GLU A 261 -1.09 10.66 -4.49
N GLY A 262 -1.62 10.34 -5.67
CA GLY A 262 -3.06 10.16 -5.90
C GLY A 262 -3.74 11.32 -6.59
N GLY A 263 -3.06 12.45 -6.81
CA GLY A 263 -3.48 13.58 -7.63
C GLY A 263 -3.51 14.94 -6.92
N ASP A 264 -3.03 15.95 -7.60
CA ASP A 264 -2.96 17.35 -7.12
C ASP A 264 -4.29 18.09 -7.17
N THR A 265 -5.33 17.51 -7.75
CA THR A 265 -6.63 18.17 -7.92
C THR A 265 -7.77 17.33 -7.36
N PRO A 266 -8.81 17.93 -6.76
CA PRO A 266 -9.92 17.17 -6.18
C PRO A 266 -10.82 16.51 -7.24
N SER A 267 -10.50 16.60 -8.52
CA SER A 267 -11.34 16.09 -9.61
C SER A 267 -10.71 14.99 -10.44
N VAL A 268 -9.43 14.70 -10.21
CA VAL A 268 -8.71 13.62 -10.87
C VAL A 268 -7.89 12.89 -9.81
N SER A 269 -8.03 11.59 -9.76
CA SER A 269 -7.25 10.73 -8.87
C SER A 269 -6.48 9.69 -9.68
N TYR A 270 -5.37 9.23 -9.13
CA TYR A 270 -4.51 8.23 -9.74
C TYR A 270 -4.35 7.03 -8.82
N SER A 271 -3.93 5.91 -9.40
CA SER A 271 -3.61 4.68 -8.69
C SER A 271 -2.53 3.91 -9.41
N VAL A 272 -1.67 3.25 -8.67
CA VAL A 272 -0.86 2.18 -9.24
C VAL A 272 -1.76 1.12 -9.89
N ARG A 273 -1.43 0.66 -11.09
CA ARG A 273 -2.08 -0.49 -11.73
C ARG A 273 -1.64 -1.76 -11.01
N PHE A 274 -2.58 -2.46 -10.41
CA PHE A 274 -2.27 -3.68 -9.64
C PHE A 274 -1.76 -4.79 -10.55
N GLY A 275 -0.63 -5.38 -10.17
CA GLY A 275 0.05 -6.45 -10.87
C GLY A 275 0.94 -7.25 -9.91
N ALA A 276 1.99 -7.88 -10.43
CA ALA A 276 2.88 -8.73 -9.65
C ALA A 276 3.48 -8.08 -8.39
N PRO A 277 3.87 -6.80 -8.37
CA PRO A 277 4.38 -6.18 -7.13
C PRO A 277 3.36 -6.17 -5.99
N VAL A 278 2.10 -5.83 -6.28
CA VAL A 278 1.03 -5.82 -5.27
C VAL A 278 0.77 -7.23 -4.75
N GLN A 279 0.74 -8.22 -5.65
CA GLN A 279 0.57 -9.63 -5.27
C GLN A 279 1.74 -10.13 -4.41
N SER A 280 2.97 -9.75 -4.74
CA SER A 280 4.16 -10.11 -3.95
C SER A 280 4.07 -9.56 -2.52
N LEU A 281 3.73 -8.28 -2.36
CA LEU A 281 3.59 -7.66 -1.05
C LEU A 281 2.41 -8.26 -0.26
N TYR A 282 1.30 -8.58 -0.94
CA TYR A 282 0.17 -9.29 -0.32
C TYR A 282 0.60 -10.65 0.23
N GLN A 283 1.36 -11.46 -0.54
CA GLN A 283 1.86 -12.75 -0.05
C GLN A 283 2.75 -12.61 1.18
N GLN A 284 3.54 -11.56 1.27
CA GLN A 284 4.33 -11.25 2.47
C GLN A 284 3.44 -10.85 3.65
N ALA A 285 2.39 -10.05 3.38
CA ALA A 285 1.47 -9.59 4.42
C ALA A 285 0.68 -10.74 5.06
N ILE A 286 0.26 -11.73 4.28
CA ILE A 286 -0.49 -12.90 4.79
C ILE A 286 0.41 -14.00 5.38
N THR A 287 1.73 -13.91 5.18
CA THR A 287 2.68 -14.86 5.78
C THR A 287 2.90 -14.47 7.25
N PRO A 288 2.69 -15.38 8.20
CA PRO A 288 2.98 -15.10 9.61
C PRO A 288 4.44 -14.68 9.80
N ALA A 289 4.67 -13.69 10.65
CA ALA A 289 6.03 -13.33 11.03
C ALA A 289 6.74 -14.55 11.63
N THR A 290 7.84 -15.00 11.02
CA THR A 290 8.67 -16.04 11.61
C THR A 290 9.28 -15.47 12.88
N VAL A 291 8.81 -15.92 14.04
CA VAL A 291 9.48 -15.67 15.32
C VAL A 291 10.84 -16.38 15.22
N PRO A 292 11.98 -15.69 15.36
CA PRO A 292 13.26 -16.37 15.41
C PRO A 292 13.19 -17.40 16.54
N ALA A 293 13.47 -18.67 16.24
CA ALA A 293 13.54 -19.69 17.27
C ALA A 293 14.56 -19.22 18.32
N THR A 294 14.11 -18.93 19.53
CA THR A 294 14.99 -18.72 20.66
C THR A 294 15.75 -20.03 20.84
N GLY A 295 17.00 -20.07 20.39
CA GLY A 295 17.85 -21.22 20.58
C GLY A 295 17.87 -21.61 22.04
N PRO A 296 18.04 -22.91 22.38
CA PRO A 296 18.15 -23.34 23.76
C PRO A 296 19.29 -22.56 24.45
N PRO A 297 19.13 -22.20 25.72
CA PRO A 297 20.17 -21.47 26.44
C PRO A 297 21.46 -22.29 26.42
N SER A 298 22.57 -21.65 26.05
CA SER A 298 23.90 -22.25 26.10
C SER A 298 24.15 -22.80 27.51
N PRO A 299 24.66 -24.04 27.65
CA PRO A 299 24.98 -24.57 28.96
C PRO A 299 26.06 -23.68 29.62
N SER A 300 25.78 -23.26 30.84
CA SER A 300 26.73 -22.52 31.69
C SER A 300 28.02 -23.32 31.85
N PRO A 301 29.19 -22.69 31.76
CA PRO A 301 30.45 -23.38 32.01
C PRO A 301 30.46 -23.85 33.49
N SER A 302 30.62 -25.16 33.68
CA SER A 302 30.86 -25.76 35.01
C SER A 302 32.24 -25.31 35.48
N SER A 303 32.28 -24.55 36.57
CA SER A 303 33.49 -24.22 37.31
C SER A 303 34.06 -25.48 37.94
N SER A 304 35.23 -25.89 37.51
CA SER A 304 36.10 -26.87 38.18
C SER A 304 37.03 -26.15 39.13
#